data_d989b72b3e884f96c7f7abc4a3e70303
#
_entry.id   d989b72b3e884f96c7f7abc4a3e70303
#
_cell.length_a   1.000
_cell.length_b   1.000
_cell.length_c   1.000
_cell.angle_alpha   90.00
_cell.angle_beta   90.00
_cell.angle_gamma   90.00
#
_symmetry.space_group_name_H-M   'P 1'
#
loop_
_entity.id
_entity.type
_entity.pdbx_description
1 polymer ?
#
loop_
_entity_poly.entity_id
_entity_poly.type
_entity_poly.pdbx_seq_one_letter_code
_entity_poly.pdbx_strand_id
1 'polypeptide(L)'
;SNIIVLIGAGASVLCINEDTDKRFGKTVRMLAGIINEKLKNDTSLFTLQELADMCKYPNSVEDEVNQGLNSRFNLEDFLSDLISYKKYVPDNEAGKYEASEHAIFGCIVENTSYDFDKNSLNHATFINTISHLVKSPSKLTFVTTNYDTLIEDAADEIGYTVMDGFTFSHRPYFDSDMFEWNMVKDIENIKTNELEYKKNIINLLKLHGSLTWERDNR
;
A
#
# COMPACT_ATOMS: atom_id res chain seq x y z
N SER A 1 -17.21 -19.85 -6.50
CA SER A 1 -17.59 -18.43 -6.41
C SER A 1 -16.36 -17.62 -6.04
N ASN A 2 -16.10 -16.54 -6.77
CA ASN A 2 -15.01 -15.62 -6.47
C ASN A 2 -15.48 -14.69 -5.33
N ILE A 3 -14.62 -14.48 -4.35
CA ILE A 3 -14.83 -13.51 -3.27
C ILE A 3 -13.75 -12.43 -3.40
N ILE A 4 -14.19 -11.18 -3.42
CA ILE A 4 -13.33 -10.01 -3.40
C ILE A 4 -13.58 -9.28 -2.08
N VAL A 5 -12.51 -8.96 -1.38
CA VAL A 5 -12.54 -8.23 -0.10
C VAL A 5 -11.82 -6.90 -0.30
N LEU A 6 -12.51 -5.80 -0.03
CA LEU A 6 -11.91 -4.47 -0.03
C LEU A 6 -11.48 -4.09 1.40
N ILE A 7 -10.22 -3.71 1.56
CA ILE A 7 -9.64 -3.30 2.84
C ILE A 7 -9.08 -1.88 2.71
N GLY A 8 -9.44 -1.03 3.66
CA GLY A 8 -8.94 0.33 3.78
C GLY A 8 -8.14 0.54 5.06
N ALA A 9 -7.61 1.75 5.24
CA ALA A 9 -6.74 2.15 6.35
C ALA A 9 -7.33 1.89 7.75
N GLY A 10 -8.66 1.80 7.86
CA GLY A 10 -9.32 1.43 9.11
C GLY A 10 -8.92 0.06 9.66
N ALA A 11 -8.49 -0.87 8.81
CA ALA A 11 -8.02 -2.19 9.24
C ALA A 11 -6.70 -2.12 10.02
N SER A 12 -5.90 -1.07 9.81
CA SER A 12 -4.57 -0.88 10.41
C SER A 12 -4.59 0.06 11.63
N VAL A 13 -5.76 0.61 12.02
CA VAL A 13 -5.85 1.63 13.09
C VAL A 13 -5.38 1.13 14.46
N LEU A 14 -5.51 -0.17 14.73
CA LEU A 14 -5.09 -0.78 15.99
C LEU A 14 -3.61 -1.24 15.99
N CYS A 15 -2.88 -1.03 14.90
CA CYS A 15 -1.49 -1.43 14.80
C CYS A 15 -0.58 -0.54 15.66
N ILE A 16 0.41 -1.17 16.28
CA ILE A 16 1.44 -0.52 17.08
C ILE A 16 2.72 -0.54 16.26
N ASN A 17 3.42 0.58 16.21
CA ASN A 17 4.80 0.64 15.73
C ASN A 17 5.68 0.93 16.94
N GLU A 18 6.42 -0.06 17.41
CA GLU A 18 7.26 0.01 18.61
C GLU A 18 8.47 0.94 18.42
N ASP A 19 9.05 0.97 17.23
CA ASP A 19 10.25 1.76 16.94
C ASP A 19 10.01 3.28 16.96
N THR A 20 8.81 3.71 16.67
CA THR A 20 8.47 5.13 16.57
C THR A 20 7.66 5.67 17.74
N ASP A 21 7.35 4.83 18.74
CA ASP A 21 6.39 5.12 19.84
C ASP A 21 5.02 5.64 19.36
N LYS A 22 4.71 5.42 18.08
CA LYS A 22 3.45 5.81 17.44
C LYS A 22 2.50 4.62 17.48
N ARG A 23 1.68 4.60 18.52
CA ARG A 23 0.88 3.43 18.92
C ARG A 23 -0.35 3.11 18.08
N PHE A 24 -0.62 3.84 17.00
CA PHE A 24 -1.84 3.61 16.21
C PHE A 24 -1.58 3.75 14.73
N GLY A 25 -2.21 2.89 13.95
CA GLY A 25 -2.26 3.00 12.51
C GLY A 25 -2.83 4.35 12.08
N LYS A 26 -2.39 4.85 10.93
CA LYS A 26 -2.75 6.16 10.42
C LYS A 26 -3.77 6.04 9.30
N THR A 27 -4.82 6.83 9.38
CA THR A 27 -5.68 7.07 8.22
C THR A 27 -4.95 7.98 7.23
N VAL A 28 -5.39 7.99 5.97
CA VAL A 28 -4.84 8.87 4.92
C VAL A 28 -4.86 10.34 5.37
N ARG A 29 -5.93 10.79 6.06
CA ARG A 29 -6.03 12.14 6.57
C ARG A 29 -5.03 12.44 7.71
N MET A 30 -4.76 11.46 8.56
CA MET A 30 -3.73 11.62 9.61
C MET A 30 -2.35 11.72 9.00
N LEU A 31 -2.04 10.89 7.98
CA LEU A 31 -0.79 10.98 7.23
C LEU A 31 -0.62 12.35 6.57
N ALA A 32 -1.65 12.85 5.92
CA ALA A 32 -1.63 14.18 5.31
C ALA A 32 -1.29 15.28 6.34
N GLY A 33 -1.86 15.21 7.55
CA GLY A 33 -1.53 16.13 8.63
C GLY A 33 -0.08 16.06 9.08
N ILE A 34 0.44 14.85 9.27
CA ILE A 34 1.84 14.62 9.68
C ILE A 34 2.80 15.13 8.60
N ILE A 35 2.52 14.86 7.32
CA ILE A 35 3.31 15.35 6.19
C ILE A 35 3.30 16.87 6.14
N ASN A 36 2.12 17.50 6.27
CA ASN A 36 2.00 18.96 6.25
C ASN A 36 2.86 19.62 7.32
N GLU A 37 2.80 19.11 8.55
CA GLU A 37 3.61 19.62 9.66
C GLU A 37 5.11 19.38 9.44
N LYS A 38 5.50 18.21 8.92
CA LYS A 38 6.91 17.90 8.62
C LYS A 38 7.49 18.88 7.60
N LEU A 39 6.77 19.13 6.51
CA LEU A 39 7.24 20.03 5.45
C LEU A 39 7.26 21.49 5.89
N LYS A 40 6.30 21.94 6.70
CA LYS A 40 6.27 23.29 7.26
C LYS A 40 7.45 23.61 8.18
N ASN A 41 7.91 22.61 8.91
CA ASN A 41 9.00 22.76 9.87
C ASN A 41 10.39 22.67 9.23
N ASP A 42 10.51 22.36 7.93
CA ASP A 42 11.77 22.27 7.22
C ASP A 42 11.82 23.29 6.07
N THR A 43 12.49 24.40 6.31
CA THR A 43 12.61 25.50 5.31
C THR A 43 13.43 25.14 4.07
N SER A 44 14.16 24.03 4.09
CA SER A 44 14.88 23.52 2.92
C SER A 44 13.96 22.80 1.93
N LEU A 45 12.74 22.48 2.33
CA LEU A 45 11.73 21.80 1.53
C LEU A 45 10.63 22.79 1.08
N PHE A 46 9.90 22.39 0.06
CA PHE A 46 8.63 23.04 -0.26
C PHE A 46 7.57 22.60 0.75
N THR A 47 6.70 23.52 1.13
CA THR A 47 5.50 23.18 1.90
C THR A 47 4.53 22.37 1.04
N LEU A 48 3.60 21.69 1.69
CA LEU A 48 2.58 20.92 0.97
C LEU A 48 1.70 21.82 0.08
N GLN A 49 1.43 23.07 0.53
CA GLN A 49 0.68 24.05 -0.26
C GLN A 49 1.48 24.52 -1.49
N GLU A 50 2.78 24.84 -1.36
CA GLU A 50 3.62 25.23 -2.49
C GLU A 50 3.68 24.12 -3.55
N LEU A 51 3.80 22.85 -3.11
CA LEU A 51 3.77 21.71 -4.03
C LEU A 51 2.41 21.56 -4.71
N ALA A 52 1.31 21.75 -3.98
CA ALA A 52 -0.04 21.70 -4.52
C ALA A 52 -0.26 22.79 -5.59
N ASP A 53 0.24 23.99 -5.34
CA ASP A 53 0.18 25.11 -6.30
C ASP A 53 1.02 24.81 -7.56
N MET A 54 2.22 24.25 -7.39
CA MET A 54 3.10 23.86 -8.50
C MET A 54 2.46 22.82 -9.41
N CYS A 55 1.91 21.74 -8.86
CA CYS A 55 1.26 20.68 -9.64
C CYS A 55 -0.19 21.02 -10.03
N LYS A 56 -0.68 22.22 -9.68
CA LYS A 56 -2.05 22.71 -9.98
C LYS A 56 -3.13 21.83 -9.36
N TYR A 57 -2.88 21.33 -8.17
CA TYR A 57 -3.87 20.57 -7.42
C TYR A 57 -5.11 21.46 -7.14
N PRO A 58 -6.33 20.96 -7.38
CA PRO A 58 -7.52 21.82 -7.46
C PRO A 58 -8.00 22.39 -6.12
N ASN A 59 -7.55 21.83 -4.99
CA ASN A 59 -7.99 22.25 -3.66
C ASN A 59 -6.84 22.82 -2.86
N SER A 60 -7.12 23.81 -2.01
CA SER A 60 -6.16 24.26 -0.99
C SER A 60 -5.85 23.12 -0.03
N VAL A 61 -4.60 23.04 0.41
CA VAL A 61 -4.16 22.08 1.43
C VAL A 61 -4.70 22.43 2.79
N GLU A 62 -4.77 23.73 3.12
CA GLU A 62 -5.20 24.23 4.41
C GLU A 62 -6.55 24.92 4.34
N ASP A 63 -7.28 24.81 5.43
CA ASP A 63 -8.49 25.59 5.68
C ASP A 63 -8.09 26.86 6.44
N GLU A 64 -8.20 28.02 5.78
CA GLU A 64 -7.86 29.32 6.35
C GLU A 64 -8.70 29.68 7.59
N VAL A 65 -9.90 29.12 7.69
CA VAL A 65 -10.85 29.41 8.77
C VAL A 65 -10.57 28.53 10.00
N ASN A 66 -10.33 27.23 9.77
CA ASN A 66 -10.25 26.24 10.85
C ASN A 66 -8.81 25.88 11.26
N GLN A 67 -7.80 26.51 10.67
CA GLN A 67 -6.37 26.30 10.97
C GLN A 67 -5.94 24.83 10.90
N GLY A 68 -6.39 24.09 9.90
CA GLY A 68 -6.07 22.68 9.71
C GLY A 68 -6.14 22.26 8.26
N LEU A 69 -6.02 20.98 8.01
CA LEU A 69 -6.17 20.45 6.67
C LEU A 69 -7.58 20.69 6.12
N ASN A 70 -7.66 21.22 4.91
CA ASN A 70 -8.90 21.38 4.18
C ASN A 70 -9.63 20.03 4.07
N SER A 71 -10.93 20.03 4.29
CA SER A 71 -11.76 18.82 4.22
C SER A 71 -11.79 18.19 2.83
N ARG A 72 -11.53 18.97 1.77
CA ARG A 72 -11.47 18.54 0.38
C ARG A 72 -10.07 18.11 -0.07
N PHE A 73 -9.04 18.29 0.77
CA PHE A 73 -7.70 17.82 0.43
C PHE A 73 -7.65 16.29 0.52
N ASN A 74 -7.28 15.67 -0.60
CA ASN A 74 -7.07 14.23 -0.72
C ASN A 74 -5.59 13.97 -1.02
N LEU A 75 -4.90 13.29 -0.09
CA LEU A 75 -3.48 13.02 -0.21
C LEU A 75 -3.16 12.14 -1.43
N GLU A 76 -4.00 11.16 -1.73
CA GLU A 76 -3.76 10.20 -2.82
C GLU A 76 -3.86 10.87 -4.19
N ASP A 77 -4.89 11.70 -4.39
CA ASP A 77 -5.04 12.51 -5.61
C ASP A 77 -3.86 13.48 -5.76
N PHE A 78 -3.49 14.15 -4.66
CA PHE A 78 -2.34 15.06 -4.62
C PHE A 78 -1.03 14.34 -5.00
N LEU A 79 -0.76 13.15 -4.46
CA LEU A 79 0.43 12.38 -4.80
C LEU A 79 0.47 12.01 -6.29
N SER A 80 -0.67 11.69 -6.87
CA SER A 80 -0.77 11.40 -8.30
C SER A 80 -0.40 12.62 -9.16
N ASP A 81 -0.91 13.81 -8.78
CA ASP A 81 -0.58 15.07 -9.45
C ASP A 81 0.90 15.43 -9.24
N LEU A 82 1.43 15.27 -8.04
CA LEU A 82 2.84 15.51 -7.70
C LEU A 82 3.76 14.68 -8.60
N ILE A 83 3.56 13.36 -8.66
CA ILE A 83 4.38 12.46 -9.48
C ILE A 83 4.27 12.84 -10.96
N SER A 84 3.07 13.17 -11.44
CA SER A 84 2.84 13.53 -12.83
C SER A 84 3.50 14.85 -13.22
N TYR A 85 3.59 15.80 -12.31
CA TYR A 85 4.20 17.11 -12.52
C TYR A 85 5.73 17.09 -12.53
N LYS A 86 6.37 16.09 -11.91
CA LYS A 86 7.84 16.00 -11.75
C LYS A 86 8.62 16.34 -13.02
N LYS A 87 8.16 15.89 -14.17
CA LYS A 87 8.81 16.16 -15.50
C LYS A 87 8.70 17.61 -15.99
N TYR A 88 7.91 18.44 -15.33
CA TYR A 88 7.70 19.85 -15.69
C TYR A 88 8.34 20.82 -14.69
N VAL A 89 8.96 20.29 -13.64
CA VAL A 89 9.63 21.11 -12.61
C VAL A 89 10.83 21.83 -13.26
N PRO A 90 10.97 23.16 -13.07
CA PRO A 90 12.13 23.91 -13.56
C PRO A 90 13.44 23.39 -12.95
N ASP A 91 14.52 23.40 -13.72
CA ASP A 91 15.83 22.87 -13.30
C ASP A 91 16.35 23.49 -12.00
N ASN A 92 16.09 24.78 -11.78
CA ASN A 92 16.50 25.50 -10.57
C ASN A 92 15.70 25.10 -9.31
N GLU A 93 14.58 24.44 -9.47
CA GLU A 93 13.71 23.97 -8.38
C GLU A 93 13.73 22.44 -8.24
N ALA A 94 14.28 21.73 -9.22
CA ALA A 94 14.25 20.27 -9.29
C ALA A 94 14.83 19.59 -8.04
N GLY A 95 15.96 20.08 -7.53
CA GLY A 95 16.58 19.50 -6.33
C GLY A 95 15.72 19.66 -5.06
N LYS A 96 15.11 20.84 -4.87
CA LYS A 96 14.20 21.09 -3.73
C LYS A 96 12.91 20.28 -3.86
N TYR A 97 12.39 20.17 -5.10
CA TYR A 97 11.20 19.37 -5.39
C TYR A 97 11.43 17.89 -5.06
N GLU A 98 12.54 17.34 -5.53
CA GLU A 98 12.89 15.93 -5.30
C GLU A 98 13.15 15.64 -3.82
N ALA A 99 13.80 16.55 -3.10
CA ALA A 99 13.96 16.42 -1.65
C ALA A 99 12.61 16.44 -0.91
N SER A 100 11.68 17.29 -1.35
CA SER A 100 10.34 17.37 -0.78
C SER A 100 9.53 16.11 -1.07
N GLU A 101 9.59 15.60 -2.31
CA GLU A 101 8.99 14.32 -2.71
C GLU A 101 9.52 13.17 -1.82
N HIS A 102 10.83 13.06 -1.67
CA HIS A 102 11.45 12.04 -0.81
C HIS A 102 11.02 12.17 0.66
N ALA A 103 10.89 13.39 1.18
CA ALA A 103 10.43 13.63 2.54
C ALA A 103 8.96 13.17 2.74
N ILE A 104 8.12 13.39 1.74
CA ILE A 104 6.72 12.93 1.75
C ILE A 104 6.67 11.39 1.79
N PHE A 105 7.33 10.73 0.83
CA PHE A 105 7.33 9.26 0.79
C PHE A 105 8.00 8.63 2.00
N GLY A 106 9.11 9.19 2.47
CA GLY A 106 9.75 8.77 3.72
C GLY A 106 8.81 8.87 4.91
N CYS A 107 8.03 9.94 5.00
CA CYS A 107 7.03 10.11 6.05
C CYS A 107 5.90 9.08 5.98
N ILE A 108 5.46 8.72 4.76
CA ILE A 108 4.49 7.64 4.56
C ILE A 108 5.07 6.32 5.06
N VAL A 109 6.28 5.96 4.63
CA VAL A 109 6.97 4.72 5.05
C VAL A 109 7.08 4.66 6.57
N GLU A 110 7.62 5.71 7.21
CA GLU A 110 7.79 5.77 8.68
C GLU A 110 6.48 5.58 9.45
N ASN A 111 5.35 6.06 8.90
CA ASN A 111 4.06 6.05 9.58
C ASN A 111 3.14 4.90 9.18
N THR A 112 3.53 4.07 8.22
CA THR A 112 2.76 2.90 7.76
C THR A 112 3.54 1.59 7.84
N SER A 113 4.78 1.60 8.29
CA SER A 113 5.55 0.39 8.62
C SER A 113 5.09 -0.14 9.98
N TYR A 114 4.08 -1.00 9.95
CA TYR A 114 3.51 -1.63 11.15
C TYR A 114 4.07 -3.03 11.32
N ASP A 115 4.30 -3.42 12.59
CA ASP A 115 4.61 -4.79 12.94
C ASP A 115 3.32 -5.61 13.06
N PHE A 116 3.32 -6.81 12.47
CA PHE A 116 2.19 -7.71 12.60
C PHE A 116 2.27 -8.46 13.94
N ASP A 117 1.31 -8.19 14.83
CA ASP A 117 1.12 -8.96 16.07
C ASP A 117 -0.17 -9.80 15.97
N LYS A 118 0.01 -11.11 15.90
CA LYS A 118 -1.11 -12.07 15.84
C LYS A 118 -2.01 -12.06 17.07
N ASN A 119 -1.55 -11.54 18.19
CA ASN A 119 -2.35 -11.51 19.43
C ASN A 119 -3.28 -10.28 19.49
N SER A 120 -2.91 -9.20 18.80
CA SER A 120 -3.68 -7.94 18.78
C SER A 120 -4.37 -7.68 17.45
N LEU A 121 -3.97 -8.35 16.35
CA LEU A 121 -4.50 -8.13 15.01
C LEU A 121 -5.27 -9.34 14.49
N ASN A 122 -6.44 -9.11 13.96
CA ASN A 122 -7.34 -10.16 13.48
C ASN A 122 -7.14 -10.54 12.00
N HIS A 123 -6.14 -9.98 11.32
CA HIS A 123 -5.92 -10.19 9.88
C HIS A 123 -5.76 -11.66 9.52
N ALA A 124 -4.94 -12.41 10.27
CA ALA A 124 -4.72 -13.84 10.04
C ALA A 124 -6.00 -14.66 10.21
N THR A 125 -6.75 -14.43 11.29
CA THR A 125 -8.02 -15.09 11.54
C THR A 125 -9.05 -14.77 10.46
N PHE A 126 -9.09 -13.52 10.01
CA PHE A 126 -9.98 -13.06 8.95
C PHE A 126 -9.65 -13.74 7.61
N ILE A 127 -8.37 -13.74 7.19
CA ILE A 127 -7.91 -14.43 5.97
C ILE A 127 -8.30 -15.91 6.02
N ASN A 128 -7.98 -16.59 7.12
CA ASN A 128 -8.28 -18.00 7.29
C ASN A 128 -9.78 -18.27 7.20
N THR A 129 -10.61 -17.49 7.89
CA THR A 129 -12.06 -17.68 7.91
C THR A 129 -12.68 -17.49 6.54
N ILE A 130 -12.34 -16.42 5.83
CA ILE A 130 -12.92 -16.09 4.51
C ILE A 130 -12.43 -17.06 3.44
N SER A 131 -11.18 -17.50 3.51
CA SER A 131 -10.61 -18.41 2.51
C SER A 131 -11.33 -19.75 2.46
N HIS A 132 -11.89 -20.23 3.58
CA HIS A 132 -12.68 -21.46 3.62
C HIS A 132 -14.00 -21.36 2.83
N LEU A 133 -14.45 -20.16 2.49
CA LEU A 133 -15.63 -19.95 1.66
C LEU A 133 -15.32 -20.06 0.15
N VAL A 134 -14.04 -20.08 -0.21
CA VAL A 134 -13.58 -20.18 -1.60
C VAL A 134 -13.07 -21.59 -1.88
N LYS A 135 -13.54 -22.19 -2.98
CA LYS A 135 -13.10 -23.54 -3.37
C LYS A 135 -12.09 -23.46 -4.50
N SER A 136 -11.00 -24.24 -4.40
CA SER A 136 -10.04 -24.39 -5.51
C SER A 136 -10.75 -24.84 -6.80
N PRO A 137 -10.33 -24.33 -7.97
CA PRO A 137 -9.17 -23.47 -8.22
C PRO A 137 -9.42 -21.97 -7.99
N SER A 138 -10.61 -21.54 -7.57
CA SER A 138 -10.87 -20.13 -7.26
C SER A 138 -9.99 -19.67 -6.10
N LYS A 139 -9.58 -18.39 -6.14
CA LYS A 139 -8.79 -17.73 -5.11
C LYS A 139 -9.58 -16.63 -4.43
N LEU A 140 -9.28 -16.38 -3.17
CA LEU A 140 -9.72 -15.19 -2.46
C LEU A 140 -8.89 -14.02 -2.94
N THR A 141 -9.53 -12.90 -3.25
CA THR A 141 -8.83 -11.69 -3.71
C THR A 141 -9.04 -10.58 -2.69
N PHE A 142 -7.95 -10.05 -2.16
CA PHE A 142 -7.93 -8.83 -1.39
C PHE A 142 -7.57 -7.66 -2.29
N VAL A 143 -8.28 -6.56 -2.12
CA VAL A 143 -7.98 -5.28 -2.76
C VAL A 143 -7.79 -4.25 -1.65
N THR A 144 -6.69 -3.54 -1.64
CA THR A 144 -6.40 -2.55 -0.61
C THR A 144 -5.80 -1.27 -1.17
N THR A 145 -6.09 -0.16 -0.51
CA THR A 145 -5.43 1.12 -0.71
C THR A 145 -4.30 1.34 0.31
N ASN A 146 -4.13 0.42 1.27
CA ASN A 146 -3.11 0.53 2.30
C ASN A 146 -1.71 0.27 1.75
N TYR A 147 -0.74 1.03 2.23
CA TYR A 147 0.68 0.85 1.91
C TYR A 147 1.36 -0.24 2.76
N ASP A 148 0.80 -0.53 3.95
CA ASP A 148 1.36 -1.49 4.90
C ASP A 148 1.41 -2.93 4.37
N THR A 149 2.15 -3.81 5.06
CA THR A 149 2.34 -5.23 4.70
C THR A 149 1.54 -6.19 5.59
N LEU A 150 0.53 -5.71 6.31
CA LEU A 150 -0.17 -6.51 7.31
C LEU A 150 -0.91 -7.72 6.74
N ILE A 151 -1.39 -7.64 5.50
CA ILE A 151 -2.05 -8.78 4.84
C ILE A 151 -1.02 -9.82 4.48
N GLU A 152 0.12 -9.40 3.93
CA GLU A 152 1.24 -10.26 3.58
C GLU A 152 1.78 -10.97 4.83
N ASP A 153 2.05 -10.24 5.90
CA ASP A 153 2.59 -10.76 7.16
C ASP A 153 1.61 -11.73 7.82
N ALA A 154 0.32 -11.37 7.82
CA ALA A 154 -0.73 -12.23 8.34
C ALA A 154 -0.91 -13.52 7.52
N ALA A 155 -0.77 -13.43 6.20
CA ALA A 155 -0.82 -14.59 5.32
C ALA A 155 0.36 -15.52 5.57
N ASP A 156 1.56 -14.99 5.71
CA ASP A 156 2.77 -15.74 6.05
C ASP A 156 2.64 -16.46 7.38
N GLU A 157 2.14 -15.80 8.42
CA GLU A 157 1.93 -16.40 9.75
C GLU A 157 1.06 -17.67 9.71
N ILE A 158 0.10 -17.73 8.79
CA ILE A 158 -0.82 -18.88 8.65
C ILE A 158 -0.50 -19.79 7.46
N GLY A 159 0.67 -19.60 6.82
CA GLY A 159 1.15 -20.45 5.73
C GLY A 159 0.40 -20.28 4.41
N TYR A 160 -0.09 -19.09 4.13
CA TYR A 160 -0.71 -18.73 2.85
C TYR A 160 0.35 -18.16 1.89
N THR A 161 0.14 -18.39 0.60
CA THR A 161 0.93 -17.77 -0.46
C THR A 161 0.17 -16.57 -1.01
N VAL A 162 0.84 -15.42 -1.05
CA VAL A 162 0.30 -14.19 -1.62
C VAL A 162 0.75 -14.05 -3.07
N MET A 163 -0.20 -13.81 -3.97
CA MET A 163 0.02 -13.43 -5.36
C MET A 163 -0.28 -11.93 -5.47
N ASP A 164 0.76 -11.12 -5.55
CA ASP A 164 0.67 -9.65 -5.56
C ASP A 164 0.81 -9.01 -6.94
N GLY A 165 0.83 -9.85 -7.99
CA GLY A 165 0.99 -9.42 -9.37
C GLY A 165 2.45 -9.32 -9.83
N PHE A 166 3.44 -9.59 -8.96
CA PHE A 166 4.83 -9.64 -9.39
C PHE A 166 5.24 -11.04 -9.84
N THR A 167 6.08 -11.07 -10.88
CA THR A 167 6.62 -12.31 -11.42
C THR A 167 7.64 -12.94 -10.47
N PHE A 168 7.81 -14.28 -10.54
CA PHE A 168 8.82 -15.03 -9.77
C PHE A 168 10.23 -14.97 -10.40
N SER A 169 10.51 -13.96 -11.23
CA SER A 169 11.80 -13.79 -11.86
C SER A 169 12.85 -13.22 -10.89
N HIS A 170 14.15 -13.33 -11.24
CA HIS A 170 15.24 -12.75 -10.46
C HIS A 170 15.12 -11.22 -10.29
N ARG A 171 14.49 -10.55 -11.26
CA ARG A 171 14.11 -9.13 -11.20
C ARG A 171 12.60 -9.08 -11.39
N PRO A 172 11.82 -9.17 -10.30
CA PRO A 172 10.38 -9.17 -10.39
C PRO A 172 9.86 -7.90 -11.06
N TYR A 173 8.87 -8.05 -11.92
CA TYR A 173 8.13 -6.94 -12.51
C TYR A 173 6.63 -7.25 -12.41
N PHE A 174 5.83 -6.19 -12.41
CA PHE A 174 4.38 -6.34 -12.32
C PHE A 174 3.81 -6.87 -13.63
N ASP A 175 3.03 -7.93 -13.51
CA ASP A 175 2.30 -8.59 -14.59
C ASP A 175 0.92 -9.01 -14.06
N SER A 176 -0.13 -8.36 -14.56
CA SER A 176 -1.50 -8.64 -14.13
C SER A 176 -1.93 -10.09 -14.36
N ASP A 177 -1.33 -10.78 -15.33
CA ASP A 177 -1.65 -12.18 -15.64
C ASP A 177 -1.29 -13.11 -14.47
N MET A 178 -0.38 -12.68 -13.58
CA MET A 178 -0.02 -13.42 -12.37
C MET A 178 -1.23 -13.72 -11.46
N PHE A 179 -2.25 -12.86 -11.46
CA PHE A 179 -3.47 -13.09 -10.68
C PHE A 179 -4.33 -14.24 -11.22
N GLU A 180 -4.18 -14.60 -12.47
CA GLU A 180 -4.89 -15.70 -13.12
C GLU A 180 -4.23 -17.06 -12.90
N TRP A 181 -2.92 -17.08 -12.56
CA TRP A 181 -2.16 -18.31 -12.41
C TRP A 181 -2.59 -19.09 -11.16
N ASN A 182 -2.59 -20.41 -11.29
CA ASN A 182 -2.76 -21.35 -10.20
C ASN A 182 -1.51 -22.20 -10.04
N MET A 183 -1.12 -22.47 -8.80
CA MET A 183 -0.03 -23.41 -8.52
C MET A 183 -0.59 -24.82 -8.43
N VAL A 184 0.00 -25.74 -9.14
CA VAL A 184 -0.34 -27.15 -9.14
C VAL A 184 0.91 -27.98 -8.91
N LYS A 185 0.76 -29.16 -8.32
CA LYS A 185 1.83 -30.15 -8.30
C LYS A 185 1.40 -31.40 -9.05
N ASP A 186 2.38 -32.07 -9.66
CA ASP A 186 2.19 -33.37 -10.23
C ASP A 186 1.96 -34.38 -9.12
N ILE A 187 0.96 -35.25 -9.32
CA ILE A 187 0.70 -36.36 -8.40
C ILE A 187 1.30 -37.61 -9.01
N GLU A 188 2.38 -38.11 -8.40
CA GLU A 188 3.00 -39.38 -8.81
C GLU A 188 1.99 -40.51 -8.63
N ASN A 189 1.90 -41.41 -9.68
CA ASN A 189 1.10 -42.64 -9.70
C ASN A 189 -0.42 -42.51 -9.86
N ILE A 190 -0.93 -41.44 -10.45
CA ILE A 190 -2.36 -41.36 -10.75
C ILE A 190 -2.60 -41.84 -12.18
N LYS A 191 -3.52 -42.81 -12.34
CA LYS A 191 -3.99 -43.31 -13.64
C LYS A 191 -4.89 -42.33 -14.39
N THR A 192 -5.32 -41.29 -13.72
CA THR A 192 -6.09 -40.16 -14.22
C THR A 192 -5.23 -38.90 -14.06
N ASN A 193 -5.06 -38.10 -15.10
CA ASN A 193 -4.29 -36.84 -15.08
C ASN A 193 -4.96 -35.78 -14.15
N GLU A 194 -5.12 -36.10 -12.88
CA GLU A 194 -5.67 -35.17 -11.90
C GLU A 194 -4.55 -34.26 -11.38
N LEU A 195 -4.80 -32.95 -11.44
CA LEU A 195 -3.89 -31.94 -10.90
C LEU A 195 -4.30 -31.65 -9.45
N GLU A 196 -3.33 -31.63 -8.54
CA GLU A 196 -3.55 -31.13 -7.20
C GLU A 196 -3.23 -29.63 -7.13
N TYR A 197 -4.28 -28.81 -6.95
CA TYR A 197 -4.10 -27.39 -6.77
C TYR A 197 -3.54 -27.11 -5.39
N LYS A 198 -2.52 -26.20 -5.32
CA LYS A 198 -2.05 -25.67 -4.06
C LYS A 198 -3.19 -24.92 -3.38
N LYS A 199 -3.49 -25.32 -2.16
CA LYS A 199 -4.44 -24.61 -1.28
C LYS A 199 -3.75 -23.41 -0.65
N ASN A 200 -4.51 -22.55 0.01
CA ASN A 200 -4.00 -21.42 0.76
C ASN A 200 -3.21 -20.43 -0.13
N ILE A 201 -3.82 -20.05 -1.25
CA ILE A 201 -3.35 -18.96 -2.12
C ILE A 201 -4.38 -17.84 -2.07
N ILE A 202 -3.90 -16.63 -1.92
CA ILE A 202 -4.71 -15.41 -2.02
C ILE A 202 -4.11 -14.47 -3.06
N ASN A 203 -4.96 -13.73 -3.76
CA ASN A 203 -4.53 -12.59 -4.56
C ASN A 203 -4.57 -11.33 -3.69
N LEU A 204 -3.58 -10.46 -3.83
CA LEU A 204 -3.51 -9.17 -3.16
C LEU A 204 -3.22 -8.06 -4.17
N LEU A 205 -4.21 -7.19 -4.36
CA LEU A 205 -4.08 -6.01 -5.24
C LEU A 205 -3.91 -4.76 -4.37
N LYS A 206 -2.75 -4.12 -4.47
CA LYS A 206 -2.44 -2.86 -3.78
C LYS A 206 -2.58 -1.71 -4.76
N LEU A 207 -3.69 -0.97 -4.69
CA LEU A 207 -4.06 0.04 -5.69
C LEU A 207 -3.15 1.27 -5.67
N HIS A 208 -2.56 1.60 -4.53
CA HIS A 208 -1.71 2.78 -4.33
C HIS A 208 -0.23 2.43 -4.15
N GLY A 209 0.16 1.18 -4.39
CA GLY A 209 1.51 0.69 -4.16
C GLY A 209 1.72 0.03 -2.80
N SER A 210 2.94 -0.36 -2.53
CA SER A 210 3.36 -1.01 -1.27
C SER A 210 4.68 -0.43 -0.78
N LEU A 211 4.93 -0.56 0.52
CA LEU A 211 6.22 -0.22 1.13
C LEU A 211 7.39 -1.04 0.54
N THR A 212 7.09 -2.20 -0.04
CA THR A 212 8.07 -3.12 -0.62
C THR A 212 8.30 -2.93 -2.11
N TRP A 213 7.55 -2.03 -2.77
CA TRP A 213 7.67 -1.82 -4.20
C TRP A 213 8.68 -0.72 -4.52
N GLU A 214 9.56 -1.00 -5.46
CA GLU A 214 10.50 -0.03 -6.01
C GLU A 214 10.14 0.31 -7.46
N ARG A 215 10.32 1.57 -7.83
CA ARG A 215 10.15 2.01 -9.22
C ARG A 215 11.46 1.85 -9.98
N ASP A 216 11.46 1.08 -11.04
CA ASP A 216 12.58 1.03 -11.98
C ASP A 216 12.54 2.28 -12.89
N ASN A 217 13.58 3.10 -12.80
CA ASN A 217 13.74 4.33 -13.59
C ASN A 217 14.40 4.07 -14.97
N ARG A 218 14.32 2.85 -15.48
CA ARG A 218 14.84 2.51 -16.81
C ARG A 218 13.86 2.80 -17.91
#